data_218bc6ef60dc9a0a9162654b22253636
#
_entry.id   218bc6ef60dc9a0a9162654b22253636
#
_cell.length_a   1.000
_cell.length_b   1.000
_cell.length_c   1.000
_cell.angle_alpha   90.00
_cell.angle_beta   90.00
_cell.angle_gamma   90.00
#
_symmetry.space_group_name_H-M   'P 1'
#
loop_
_entity.id
_entity.type
_entity.pdbx_description
1 polymer ?
#
loop_
_entity_poly.entity_id
_entity_poly.type
_entity_poly.pdbx_seq_one_letter_code
_entity_poly.pdbx_strand_id
1 'polypeptide(L)'
;MTSINGRFSSTSHAAPRLRADARRNRQQLLAAARDVFVEQGADAPLDEVARRAGVGIATLYRRFPDRTSLQRAVALDVLARAADVASRAETEEADAWRALGRYMHAALDLRISAVMPALLGTISFEDNEFRQAREAAVAPVLRIIAAGQTAGQLRADIAFGDVGTLLVRLSRPLPGPFPPELDLALAHRHLDLLLAALRPSATGNLKGPALSLAELQEIGGNAT
;
A
#
# COMPACT_ATOMS: atom_id res chain seq x y z
N MET A 1 -31.81 -20.02 -58.71
CA MET A 1 -31.94 -18.63 -58.24
C MET A 1 -32.37 -18.68 -56.81
N THR A 2 -31.52 -18.44 -55.85
CA THR A 2 -31.88 -17.98 -54.52
C THR A 2 -30.60 -17.60 -53.78
N SER A 3 -30.35 -16.32 -53.63
CA SER A 3 -29.27 -15.73 -52.85
C SER A 3 -29.49 -15.97 -51.37
N ILE A 4 -28.50 -16.47 -50.66
CA ILE A 4 -28.47 -16.51 -49.21
C ILE A 4 -27.43 -15.49 -48.72
N ASN A 5 -27.95 -14.43 -48.12
CA ASN A 5 -27.22 -13.33 -47.49
C ASN A 5 -26.60 -13.80 -46.17
N GLY A 6 -25.29 -13.98 -46.12
CA GLY A 6 -24.55 -14.22 -44.89
C GLY A 6 -24.35 -12.93 -44.11
N ARG A 7 -25.10 -12.76 -43.02
CA ARG A 7 -24.84 -11.70 -42.03
C ARG A 7 -23.63 -12.11 -41.16
N PHE A 8 -22.52 -11.46 -41.38
CA PHE A 8 -21.37 -11.55 -40.48
C PHE A 8 -21.67 -10.86 -39.15
N SER A 9 -21.74 -11.62 -38.10
CA SER A 9 -21.84 -11.14 -36.72
C SER A 9 -20.47 -10.68 -36.24
N SER A 10 -20.19 -9.39 -36.28
CA SER A 10 -18.93 -8.78 -35.81
C SER A 10 -19.13 -7.98 -34.51
N THR A 11 -19.65 -8.60 -33.46
CA THR A 11 -19.94 -7.88 -32.19
C THR A 11 -19.29 -8.42 -30.93
N SER A 12 -18.36 -9.39 -30.99
CA SER A 12 -17.87 -10.08 -29.78
C SER A 12 -16.51 -9.60 -29.22
N HIS A 13 -15.73 -8.77 -29.93
CA HIS A 13 -14.36 -8.42 -29.50
C HIS A 13 -14.20 -7.03 -28.85
N ALA A 14 -15.18 -6.15 -28.91
CA ALA A 14 -15.10 -4.78 -28.38
C ALA A 14 -15.29 -4.73 -26.86
N ALA A 15 -16.17 -5.54 -26.29
CA ALA A 15 -16.52 -5.52 -24.87
C ALA A 15 -15.36 -5.90 -23.92
N PRO A 16 -14.49 -6.89 -24.19
CA PRO A 16 -13.35 -7.20 -23.35
C PRO A 16 -12.28 -6.10 -23.37
N ARG A 17 -12.04 -5.46 -24.53
CA ARG A 17 -11.08 -4.34 -24.65
C ARG A 17 -11.54 -3.12 -23.87
N LEU A 18 -12.79 -2.73 -23.98
CA LEU A 18 -13.36 -1.60 -23.24
C LEU A 18 -13.29 -1.79 -21.72
N ARG A 19 -13.53 -3.01 -21.23
CA ARG A 19 -13.38 -3.35 -19.81
C ARG A 19 -11.92 -3.29 -19.35
N ALA A 20 -10.99 -3.76 -20.17
CA ALA A 20 -9.57 -3.71 -19.88
C ALA A 20 -9.05 -2.26 -19.86
N ASP A 21 -9.49 -1.42 -20.80
CA ASP A 21 -9.14 0.01 -20.84
C ASP A 21 -9.72 0.77 -19.65
N ALA A 22 -10.98 0.49 -19.29
CA ALA A 22 -11.60 1.09 -18.10
C ALA A 22 -10.90 0.69 -16.80
N ARG A 23 -10.37 -0.54 -16.72
CA ARG A 23 -9.62 -1.03 -15.56
C ARG A 23 -8.23 -0.38 -15.51
N ARG A 24 -7.53 -0.26 -16.65
CA ARG A 24 -6.24 0.46 -16.74
C ARG A 24 -6.38 1.91 -16.33
N ASN A 25 -7.38 2.63 -16.88
CA ASN A 25 -7.62 4.02 -16.52
C ASN A 25 -7.93 4.20 -15.02
N ARG A 26 -8.69 3.28 -14.42
CA ARG A 26 -8.94 3.30 -12.98
C ARG A 26 -7.65 3.12 -12.18
N GLN A 27 -6.80 2.19 -12.59
CA GLN A 27 -5.51 1.95 -11.91
C GLN A 27 -4.56 3.15 -12.05
N GLN A 28 -4.53 3.79 -13.23
CA GLN A 28 -3.73 5.01 -13.46
C GLN A 28 -4.23 6.16 -12.58
N LEU A 29 -5.54 6.35 -12.46
CA LEU A 29 -6.12 7.35 -11.56
C LEU A 29 -5.77 7.10 -10.09
N LEU A 30 -5.87 5.86 -9.62
CA LEU A 30 -5.52 5.51 -8.25
C LEU A 30 -4.01 5.67 -7.97
N ALA A 31 -3.16 5.32 -8.94
CA ALA A 31 -1.72 5.53 -8.81
C ALA A 31 -1.37 7.02 -8.74
N ALA A 32 -1.89 7.84 -9.66
CA ALA A 32 -1.69 9.28 -9.65
C ALA A 32 -2.23 9.94 -8.37
N ALA A 33 -3.42 9.53 -7.90
CA ALA A 33 -3.99 10.04 -6.66
C ALA A 33 -3.15 9.69 -5.44
N ARG A 34 -2.63 8.47 -5.36
CA ARG A 34 -1.72 8.03 -4.31
C ARG A 34 -0.48 8.93 -4.24
N ASP A 35 0.18 9.16 -5.39
CA ASP A 35 1.39 9.97 -5.45
C ASP A 35 1.11 11.42 -5.07
N VAL A 36 0.02 12.01 -5.58
CA VAL A 36 -0.39 13.38 -5.23
C VAL A 36 -0.72 13.52 -3.74
N PHE A 37 -1.46 12.57 -3.15
CA PHE A 37 -1.80 12.62 -1.73
C PHE A 37 -0.59 12.44 -0.81
N VAL A 38 0.40 11.67 -1.21
CA VAL A 38 1.66 11.54 -0.46
C VAL A 38 2.48 12.84 -0.53
N GLU A 39 2.54 13.49 -1.69
CA GLU A 39 3.36 14.67 -1.92
C GLU A 39 2.73 15.97 -1.39
N GLN A 40 1.41 16.10 -1.51
CA GLN A 40 0.68 17.36 -1.28
C GLN A 40 -0.39 17.27 -0.20
N GLY A 41 -0.58 16.07 0.38
CA GLY A 41 -1.61 15.83 1.39
C GLY A 41 -2.97 15.43 0.81
N ALA A 42 -3.89 15.03 1.70
CA ALA A 42 -5.23 14.55 1.34
C ALA A 42 -6.11 15.61 0.63
N ASP A 43 -5.82 16.89 0.85
CA ASP A 43 -6.58 18.03 0.31
C ASP A 43 -6.04 18.55 -1.02
N ALA A 44 -5.03 17.89 -1.60
CA ALA A 44 -4.45 18.23 -2.88
C ALA A 44 -5.52 18.42 -3.99
N PRO A 45 -5.33 19.35 -4.94
CA PRO A 45 -6.29 19.61 -6.02
C PRO A 45 -6.52 18.36 -6.89
N LEU A 46 -7.79 17.99 -7.14
CA LEU A 46 -8.12 16.83 -7.98
C LEU A 46 -7.76 17.06 -9.46
N ASP A 47 -7.61 18.29 -9.90
CA ASP A 47 -7.09 18.63 -11.24
C ASP A 47 -5.65 18.11 -11.42
N GLU A 48 -4.82 18.19 -10.38
CA GLU A 48 -3.47 17.66 -10.41
C GLU A 48 -3.48 16.13 -10.53
N VAL A 49 -4.39 15.45 -9.82
CA VAL A 49 -4.59 14.01 -9.97
C VAL A 49 -4.97 13.64 -11.39
N ALA A 50 -5.95 14.35 -11.98
CA ALA A 50 -6.41 14.11 -13.35
C ALA A 50 -5.27 14.35 -14.36
N ARG A 51 -4.51 15.43 -14.20
CA ARG A 51 -3.34 15.77 -15.02
C ARG A 51 -2.27 14.67 -14.98
N ARG A 52 -1.88 14.20 -13.78
CA ARG A 52 -0.89 13.12 -13.61
C ARG A 52 -1.38 11.78 -14.16
N ALA A 53 -2.67 11.51 -14.04
CA ALA A 53 -3.27 10.30 -14.60
C ALA A 53 -3.45 10.34 -16.12
N GLY A 54 -3.19 11.47 -16.78
CA GLY A 54 -3.39 11.65 -18.22
C GLY A 54 -4.86 11.61 -18.64
N VAL A 55 -5.79 12.00 -17.75
CA VAL A 55 -7.23 12.03 -18.03
C VAL A 55 -7.84 13.41 -17.82
N GLY A 56 -8.96 13.67 -18.47
CA GLY A 56 -9.72 14.90 -18.19
C GLY A 56 -10.42 14.86 -16.83
N ILE A 57 -10.54 16.02 -16.17
CA ILE A 57 -11.18 16.15 -14.85
C ILE A 57 -12.63 15.61 -14.84
N ALA A 58 -13.39 15.79 -15.94
CA ALA A 58 -14.71 15.22 -16.09
C ALA A 58 -14.71 13.68 -16.05
N THR A 59 -13.64 13.03 -16.50
CA THR A 59 -13.48 11.58 -16.44
C THR A 59 -13.20 11.13 -15.01
N LEU A 60 -12.42 11.90 -14.23
CA LEU A 60 -12.20 11.66 -12.82
C LEU A 60 -13.52 11.73 -12.06
N TYR A 61 -14.30 12.82 -12.18
CA TYR A 61 -15.58 12.99 -11.47
C TYR A 61 -16.63 11.98 -11.88
N ARG A 62 -16.65 11.54 -13.13
CA ARG A 62 -17.54 10.44 -13.57
C ARG A 62 -17.23 9.12 -12.86
N ARG A 63 -15.97 8.91 -12.46
CA ARG A 63 -15.50 7.69 -11.82
C ARG A 63 -15.54 7.79 -10.29
N PHE A 64 -15.23 8.96 -9.76
CA PHE A 64 -15.21 9.29 -8.34
C PHE A 64 -15.98 10.59 -8.15
N PRO A 65 -17.24 10.54 -7.72
CA PRO A 65 -18.13 11.70 -7.69
C PRO A 65 -17.65 12.81 -6.75
N ASP A 66 -16.85 12.46 -5.76
CA ASP A 66 -16.27 13.39 -4.77
C ASP A 66 -14.87 12.96 -4.33
N ARG A 67 -14.20 13.84 -3.58
CA ARG A 67 -12.87 13.61 -3.02
C ARG A 67 -12.83 12.39 -2.10
N THR A 68 -13.81 12.26 -1.22
CA THR A 68 -13.89 11.19 -0.23
C THR A 68 -13.98 9.82 -0.89
N SER A 69 -14.75 9.69 -1.96
CA SER A 69 -14.85 8.46 -2.75
C SER A 69 -13.52 8.08 -3.42
N LEU A 70 -12.74 9.07 -3.90
CA LEU A 70 -11.40 8.83 -4.44
C LEU A 70 -10.42 8.41 -3.34
N GLN A 71 -10.38 9.14 -2.22
CA GLN A 71 -9.53 8.83 -1.08
C GLN A 71 -9.79 7.42 -0.53
N ARG A 72 -11.07 7.07 -0.37
CA ARG A 72 -11.48 5.72 0.03
C ARG A 72 -11.02 4.66 -0.97
N ALA A 73 -11.18 4.90 -2.25
CA ALA A 73 -10.75 3.97 -3.28
C ALA A 73 -9.21 3.80 -3.31
N VAL A 74 -8.45 4.88 -3.07
CA VAL A 74 -6.98 4.83 -2.94
C VAL A 74 -6.57 4.01 -1.73
N ALA A 75 -7.20 4.22 -0.57
CA ALA A 75 -6.88 3.47 0.64
C ALA A 75 -7.16 1.97 0.48
N LEU A 76 -8.30 1.61 -0.10
CA LEU A 76 -8.64 0.20 -0.37
C LEU A 76 -7.67 -0.44 -1.39
N ASP A 77 -7.26 0.29 -2.45
CA ASP A 77 -6.27 -0.21 -3.42
C ASP A 77 -4.91 -0.45 -2.76
N VAL A 78 -4.49 0.46 -1.89
CA VAL A 78 -3.24 0.34 -1.12
C VAL A 78 -3.27 -0.87 -0.19
N LEU A 79 -4.36 -1.06 0.55
CA LEU A 79 -4.53 -2.22 1.44
C LEU A 79 -4.57 -3.54 0.66
N ALA A 80 -5.26 -3.57 -0.47
CA ALA A 80 -5.29 -4.76 -1.33
C ALA A 80 -3.90 -5.14 -1.86
N ARG A 81 -3.10 -4.15 -2.28
CA ARG A 81 -1.71 -4.35 -2.70
C ARG A 81 -0.83 -4.81 -1.53
N ALA A 82 -1.01 -4.23 -0.35
CA ALA A 82 -0.30 -4.65 0.86
C ALA A 82 -0.59 -6.12 1.20
N ALA A 83 -1.86 -6.52 1.12
CA ALA A 83 -2.27 -7.90 1.35
C ALA A 83 -1.64 -8.88 0.33
N ASP A 84 -1.65 -8.53 -0.97
CA ASP A 84 -1.05 -9.35 -2.03
C ASP A 84 0.46 -9.53 -1.82
N VAL A 85 1.17 -8.44 -1.56
CA VAL A 85 2.62 -8.46 -1.31
C VAL A 85 2.97 -9.26 -0.07
N ALA A 86 2.25 -9.06 1.04
CA ALA A 86 2.49 -9.77 2.28
C ALA A 86 2.21 -11.28 2.15
N SER A 87 1.11 -11.64 1.49
CA SER A 87 0.76 -13.04 1.24
C SER A 87 1.77 -13.75 0.33
N ARG A 88 2.26 -13.07 -0.71
CA ARG A 88 3.32 -13.62 -1.58
C ARG A 88 4.62 -13.77 -0.82
N ALA A 89 5.01 -12.79 -0.02
CA ALA A 89 6.21 -12.89 0.79
C ALA A 89 6.13 -14.09 1.75
N GLU A 90 4.99 -14.30 2.40
CA GLU A 90 4.74 -15.43 3.30
C GLU A 90 4.86 -16.79 2.60
N THR A 91 4.38 -16.90 1.35
CA THR A 91 4.25 -18.19 0.66
C THR A 91 5.43 -18.54 -0.26
N GLU A 92 6.14 -17.54 -0.78
CA GLU A 92 7.19 -17.72 -1.78
C GLU A 92 8.60 -17.71 -1.19
N GLU A 93 8.79 -17.16 0.03
CA GLU A 93 10.09 -17.10 0.67
C GLU A 93 10.38 -18.33 1.54
N ALA A 94 11.65 -18.74 1.56
CA ALA A 94 12.09 -19.94 2.25
C ALA A 94 12.07 -19.83 3.77
N ASP A 95 12.18 -18.61 4.30
CA ASP A 95 12.22 -18.31 5.74
C ASP A 95 11.55 -16.97 6.07
N ALA A 96 11.14 -16.83 7.33
CA ALA A 96 10.37 -15.68 7.79
C ALA A 96 11.18 -14.36 7.75
N TRP A 97 12.50 -14.40 7.94
CA TRP A 97 13.32 -13.20 7.84
C TRP A 97 13.37 -12.65 6.42
N ARG A 98 13.52 -13.52 5.42
CA ARG A 98 13.45 -13.14 3.99
C ARG A 98 12.05 -12.66 3.61
N ALA A 99 11.02 -13.35 4.10
CA ALA A 99 9.63 -12.96 3.89
C ALA A 99 9.36 -11.55 4.42
N LEU A 100 9.81 -11.23 5.64
CA LEU A 100 9.68 -9.90 6.22
C LEU A 100 10.43 -8.85 5.39
N GLY A 101 11.66 -9.13 4.99
CA GLY A 101 12.47 -8.25 4.16
C GLY A 101 11.79 -7.94 2.81
N ARG A 102 11.35 -8.99 2.09
CA ARG A 102 10.63 -8.84 0.83
C ARG A 102 9.36 -8.00 0.97
N TYR A 103 8.56 -8.28 2.01
CA TYR A 103 7.37 -7.47 2.30
C TYR A 103 7.73 -6.00 2.53
N MET A 104 8.70 -5.71 3.40
CA MET A 104 9.06 -4.34 3.76
C MET A 104 9.61 -3.55 2.58
N HIS A 105 10.45 -4.15 1.72
CA HIS A 105 10.93 -3.51 0.49
C HIS A 105 9.78 -3.18 -0.47
N ALA A 106 8.89 -4.14 -0.72
CA ALA A 106 7.75 -3.93 -1.59
C ALA A 106 6.74 -2.92 -1.00
N ALA A 107 6.60 -2.86 0.32
CA ALA A 107 5.78 -1.85 0.99
C ALA A 107 6.32 -0.43 0.82
N LEU A 108 7.66 -0.26 0.80
CA LEU A 108 8.30 1.02 0.43
C LEU A 108 8.01 1.40 -1.02
N ASP A 109 8.22 0.49 -1.97
CA ASP A 109 7.95 0.73 -3.40
C ASP A 109 6.50 1.16 -3.67
N LEU A 110 5.56 0.53 -2.97
CA LEU A 110 4.14 0.84 -3.06
C LEU A 110 3.73 2.09 -2.28
N ARG A 111 4.64 2.71 -1.52
CA ARG A 111 4.38 3.85 -0.64
C ARG A 111 3.19 3.63 0.33
N ILE A 112 2.94 2.37 0.73
CA ILE A 112 1.80 1.98 1.58
C ILE A 112 1.79 2.82 2.86
N SER A 113 2.93 2.92 3.50
CA SER A 113 3.09 3.59 4.80
C SER A 113 3.10 5.12 4.72
N ALA A 114 3.19 5.70 3.52
CA ALA A 114 3.04 7.14 3.32
C ALA A 114 1.58 7.53 3.06
N VAL A 115 0.84 6.69 2.31
CA VAL A 115 -0.55 6.96 1.91
C VAL A 115 -1.50 6.87 3.10
N MET A 116 -1.39 5.81 3.90
CA MET A 116 -2.33 5.58 5.00
C MET A 116 -2.35 6.73 6.02
N PRO A 117 -1.19 7.22 6.55
CA PRO A 117 -1.19 8.38 7.42
C PRO A 117 -1.74 9.66 6.77
N ALA A 118 -1.53 9.86 5.45
CA ALA A 118 -2.04 11.02 4.74
C ALA A 118 -3.58 11.02 4.64
N LEU A 119 -4.21 9.84 4.67
CA LEU A 119 -5.66 9.68 4.59
C LEU A 119 -6.34 9.47 5.95
N LEU A 120 -5.55 9.36 7.04
CA LEU A 120 -6.10 9.32 8.40
C LEU A 120 -6.91 10.59 8.68
N GLY A 121 -8.09 10.44 9.23
CA GLY A 121 -9.04 11.54 9.48
C GLY A 121 -10.02 11.81 8.33
N THR A 122 -9.82 11.26 7.13
CA THR A 122 -10.77 11.40 6.01
C THR A 122 -11.60 10.13 5.76
N ILE A 123 -11.20 9.01 6.36
CA ILE A 123 -11.84 7.70 6.18
C ILE A 123 -12.38 7.23 7.54
N SER A 124 -13.65 6.85 7.58
CA SER A 124 -14.23 6.22 8.76
C SER A 124 -13.67 4.81 8.95
N PHE A 125 -13.05 4.58 10.12
CA PHE A 125 -12.53 3.26 10.50
C PHE A 125 -13.66 2.25 10.83
N GLU A 126 -14.88 2.72 11.01
CA GLU A 126 -16.06 1.89 11.25
C GLU A 126 -16.60 1.22 9.98
N ASP A 127 -16.14 1.66 8.79
CA ASP A 127 -16.46 1.03 7.52
C ASP A 127 -15.98 -0.43 7.50
N ASN A 128 -16.94 -1.35 7.38
CA ASN A 128 -16.68 -2.79 7.42
C ASN A 128 -15.74 -3.27 6.29
N GLU A 129 -15.87 -2.71 5.09
CA GLU A 129 -14.99 -3.04 3.95
C GLU A 129 -13.56 -2.60 4.22
N PHE A 130 -13.38 -1.40 4.78
CA PHE A 130 -12.07 -0.88 5.14
C PHE A 130 -11.42 -1.73 6.25
N ARG A 131 -12.18 -2.11 7.27
CA ARG A 131 -11.70 -2.97 8.35
C ARG A 131 -11.25 -4.32 7.81
N GLN A 132 -12.05 -4.98 6.98
CA GLN A 132 -11.70 -6.26 6.37
C GLN A 132 -10.45 -6.16 5.47
N ALA A 133 -10.34 -5.11 4.66
CA ALA A 133 -9.17 -4.87 3.82
C ALA A 133 -7.90 -4.69 4.66
N ARG A 134 -7.99 -3.96 5.78
CA ARG A 134 -6.88 -3.78 6.72
C ARG A 134 -6.49 -5.09 7.40
N GLU A 135 -7.44 -5.86 7.88
CA GLU A 135 -7.19 -7.18 8.47
C GLU A 135 -6.49 -8.10 7.47
N ALA A 136 -6.96 -8.14 6.22
CA ALA A 136 -6.34 -8.93 5.15
C ALA A 136 -4.90 -8.48 4.86
N ALA A 137 -4.60 -7.19 4.93
CA ALA A 137 -3.25 -6.65 4.71
C ALA A 137 -2.28 -6.95 5.87
N VAL A 138 -2.79 -6.97 7.10
CA VAL A 138 -1.96 -7.12 8.31
C VAL A 138 -1.75 -8.58 8.70
N ALA A 139 -2.75 -9.44 8.54
CA ALA A 139 -2.69 -10.82 9.02
C ALA A 139 -1.47 -11.62 8.49
N PRO A 140 -1.08 -11.56 7.20
CA PRO A 140 0.12 -12.26 6.73
C PRO A 140 1.40 -11.74 7.41
N VAL A 141 1.50 -10.43 7.64
CA VAL A 141 2.68 -9.84 8.30
C VAL A 141 2.81 -10.33 9.74
N LEU A 142 1.69 -10.40 10.48
CA LEU A 142 1.68 -10.95 11.83
C LEU A 142 2.13 -12.42 11.84
N ARG A 143 1.69 -13.22 10.87
CA ARG A 143 2.13 -14.62 10.77
C ARG A 143 3.62 -14.73 10.44
N ILE A 144 4.15 -13.89 9.53
CA ILE A 144 5.59 -13.84 9.22
C ILE A 144 6.39 -13.53 10.49
N ILE A 145 5.99 -12.52 11.27
CA ILE A 145 6.68 -12.15 12.51
C ILE A 145 6.64 -13.32 13.51
N ALA A 146 5.47 -13.88 13.76
CA ALA A 146 5.30 -14.98 14.71
C ALA A 146 6.11 -16.23 14.31
N ALA A 147 6.09 -16.60 13.02
CA ALA A 147 6.88 -17.69 12.49
C ALA A 147 8.39 -17.45 12.65
N GLY A 148 8.84 -16.22 12.36
CA GLY A 148 10.24 -15.82 12.49
C GLY A 148 10.74 -15.83 13.94
N GLN A 149 9.91 -15.40 14.89
CA GLN A 149 10.21 -15.45 16.32
C GLN A 149 10.27 -16.90 16.82
N THR A 150 9.29 -17.72 16.44
CA THR A 150 9.25 -19.15 16.80
C THR A 150 10.45 -19.91 16.25
N ALA A 151 10.89 -19.60 15.03
CA ALA A 151 12.06 -20.20 14.39
C ALA A 151 13.41 -19.61 14.84
N GLY A 152 13.42 -18.62 15.73
CA GLY A 152 14.65 -17.94 16.16
C GLY A 152 15.34 -17.15 15.03
N GLN A 153 14.62 -16.73 14.01
CA GLN A 153 15.11 -15.94 12.89
C GLN A 153 14.90 -14.43 13.10
N LEU A 154 13.94 -14.07 13.93
CA LEU A 154 13.62 -12.70 14.33
C LEU A 154 13.70 -12.56 15.84
N ARG A 155 14.05 -11.36 16.31
CA ARG A 155 14.06 -10.99 17.74
C ARG A 155 12.68 -11.21 18.35
N ALA A 156 12.64 -11.69 19.60
CA ALA A 156 11.40 -11.93 20.33
C ALA A 156 10.75 -10.63 20.87
N ASP A 157 11.52 -9.54 20.95
CA ASP A 157 11.13 -8.25 21.55
C ASP A 157 10.64 -7.22 20.51
N ILE A 158 10.26 -7.66 19.30
CA ILE A 158 9.62 -6.83 18.26
C ILE A 158 8.15 -7.18 18.11
N ALA A 159 7.36 -6.19 17.69
CA ALA A 159 5.96 -6.33 17.36
C ALA A 159 5.63 -5.73 15.98
N PHE A 160 4.38 -5.87 15.56
CA PHE A 160 3.90 -5.29 14.30
C PHE A 160 4.12 -3.76 14.23
N GLY A 161 4.00 -3.08 15.38
CA GLY A 161 4.23 -1.64 15.47
C GLY A 161 5.63 -1.21 15.08
N ASP A 162 6.64 -2.00 15.39
CA ASP A 162 8.01 -1.71 14.97
C ASP A 162 8.13 -1.73 13.45
N VAL A 163 7.61 -2.78 12.80
CA VAL A 163 7.60 -2.91 11.34
C VAL A 163 6.84 -1.77 10.68
N GLY A 164 5.60 -1.50 11.15
CA GLY A 164 4.74 -0.47 10.59
C GLY A 164 5.30 0.94 10.74
N THR A 165 5.77 1.30 11.93
CA THR A 165 6.31 2.64 12.20
C THR A 165 7.66 2.89 11.54
N LEU A 166 8.51 1.87 11.41
CA LEU A 166 9.74 1.96 10.61
C LEU A 166 9.42 2.26 9.14
N LEU A 167 8.47 1.55 8.54
CA LEU A 167 8.04 1.81 7.17
C LEU A 167 7.48 3.23 7.01
N VAL A 168 6.69 3.73 7.97
CA VAL A 168 6.20 5.12 7.95
C VAL A 168 7.36 6.12 7.96
N ARG A 169 8.38 5.89 8.80
CA ARG A 169 9.56 6.78 8.88
C ARG A 169 10.39 6.76 7.61
N LEU A 170 10.65 5.57 7.04
CA LEU A 170 11.42 5.40 5.82
C LEU A 170 10.69 5.89 4.56
N SER A 171 9.36 5.93 4.57
CA SER A 171 8.53 6.41 3.45
C SER A 171 8.47 7.94 3.36
N ARG A 172 8.98 8.67 4.35
CA ARG A 172 9.04 10.13 4.34
C ARG A 172 10.27 10.58 3.57
N PRO A 173 10.12 11.48 2.57
CA PRO A 173 11.26 12.04 1.86
C PRO A 173 12.24 12.74 2.82
N LEU A 174 13.52 12.62 2.53
CA LEU A 174 14.55 13.35 3.27
C LEU A 174 14.42 14.86 3.02
N PRO A 175 14.61 15.70 4.04
CA PRO A 175 14.62 17.15 3.86
C PRO A 175 15.86 17.55 3.05
N GLY A 176 15.65 18.46 2.07
CA GLY A 176 16.72 18.98 1.22
C GLY A 176 16.61 18.57 -0.24
N PRO A 177 17.61 18.89 -1.07
CA PRO A 177 17.56 18.71 -2.51
C PRO A 177 17.94 17.29 -2.96
N PHE A 178 17.32 16.28 -2.37
CA PHE A 178 17.54 14.89 -2.77
C PHE A 178 16.68 14.55 -3.99
N PRO A 179 17.27 14.05 -5.10
CA PRO A 179 16.48 13.49 -6.20
C PRO A 179 15.61 12.31 -5.71
N PRO A 180 14.37 12.17 -6.20
CA PRO A 180 13.45 11.12 -5.73
C PRO A 180 14.01 9.69 -5.82
N GLU A 181 14.80 9.42 -6.88
CA GLU A 181 15.41 8.10 -7.07
C GLU A 181 16.50 7.82 -6.03
N LEU A 182 17.28 8.85 -5.66
CA LEU A 182 18.30 8.73 -4.62
C LEU A 182 17.65 8.58 -3.24
N ASP A 183 16.60 9.35 -2.95
CA ASP A 183 15.84 9.26 -1.70
C ASP A 183 15.28 7.84 -1.50
N LEU A 184 14.64 7.27 -2.52
CA LEU A 184 14.13 5.90 -2.48
C LEU A 184 15.25 4.87 -2.32
N ALA A 185 16.36 5.02 -3.03
CA ALA A 185 17.52 4.13 -2.90
C ALA A 185 18.11 4.15 -1.48
N LEU A 186 18.17 5.35 -0.86
CA LEU A 186 18.61 5.49 0.54
C LEU A 186 17.62 4.86 1.51
N ALA A 187 16.30 4.99 1.28
CA ALA A 187 15.28 4.34 2.10
C ALA A 187 15.44 2.81 2.08
N HIS A 188 15.66 2.20 0.91
CA HIS A 188 15.95 0.76 0.78
C HIS A 188 17.25 0.37 1.50
N ARG A 189 18.31 1.15 1.35
CA ARG A 189 19.57 0.90 2.05
C ARG A 189 19.42 0.98 3.56
N HIS A 190 18.70 1.97 4.07
CA HIS A 190 18.40 2.09 5.50
C HIS A 190 17.55 0.91 5.98
N LEU A 191 16.60 0.46 5.15
CA LEU A 191 15.82 -0.73 5.46
C LEU A 191 16.69 -1.98 5.59
N ASP A 192 17.66 -2.19 4.71
CA ASP A 192 18.60 -3.32 4.82
C ASP A 192 19.40 -3.31 6.14
N LEU A 193 19.84 -2.12 6.58
CA LEU A 193 20.51 -1.97 7.89
C LEU A 193 19.58 -2.34 9.05
N LEU A 194 18.31 -1.90 8.99
CA LEU A 194 17.32 -2.21 10.01
C LEU A 194 16.92 -3.69 10.00
N LEU A 195 16.76 -4.30 8.83
CA LEU A 195 16.49 -5.74 8.69
C LEU A 195 17.60 -6.58 9.31
N ALA A 196 18.86 -6.19 9.12
CA ALA A 196 19.98 -6.87 9.77
C ALA A 196 19.89 -6.80 11.31
N ALA A 197 19.41 -5.67 11.87
CA ALA A 197 19.19 -5.49 13.30
C ALA A 197 17.97 -6.23 13.86
N LEU A 198 17.04 -6.66 13.03
CA LEU A 198 15.88 -7.48 13.43
C LEU A 198 16.22 -8.96 13.63
N ARG A 199 17.43 -9.39 13.25
CA ARG A 199 17.91 -10.75 13.57
C ARG A 199 18.16 -10.89 15.07
N PRO A 200 18.03 -12.11 15.62
CA PRO A 200 18.42 -12.37 17.00
C PRO A 200 19.90 -12.04 17.18
N SER A 201 20.20 -10.97 17.83
CA SER A 201 21.58 -10.62 18.18
C SER A 201 21.71 -10.66 19.70
N ALA A 202 22.87 -11.11 20.18
CA ALA A 202 23.15 -11.24 21.61
C ALA A 202 23.27 -9.89 22.35
N THR A 203 23.08 -8.76 21.69
CA THR A 203 23.43 -7.46 22.25
C THR A 203 22.21 -6.54 22.38
N GLY A 204 21.77 -6.39 23.62
CA GLY A 204 21.00 -5.24 24.12
C GLY A 204 19.49 -5.32 23.96
N ASN A 205 18.80 -4.85 25.01
CA ASN A 205 17.36 -4.62 24.98
C ASN A 205 17.05 -3.35 24.20
N LEU A 206 15.99 -3.38 23.40
CA LEU A 206 15.44 -2.20 22.75
C LEU A 206 14.88 -1.24 23.81
N LYS A 207 15.05 0.06 23.60
CA LYS A 207 14.49 1.08 24.47
C LYS A 207 13.07 1.42 24.01
N GLY A 208 12.15 1.50 24.96
CA GLY A 208 10.73 1.82 24.70
C GLY A 208 9.88 0.58 24.47
N PRO A 209 8.56 0.79 24.34
CA PRO A 209 7.61 -0.31 24.14
C PRO A 209 7.60 -0.82 22.70
N ALA A 210 7.44 -2.13 22.53
CA ALA A 210 7.02 -2.73 21.28
C ALA A 210 5.49 -2.57 21.19
N LEU A 211 5.01 -1.82 20.21
CA LEU A 211 3.58 -1.60 20.03
C LEU A 211 2.93 -2.74 19.24
N SER A 212 1.91 -3.34 19.83
CA SER A 212 1.03 -4.28 19.13
C SER A 212 0.15 -3.55 18.08
N LEU A 213 -0.50 -4.33 17.21
CA LEU A 213 -1.49 -3.77 16.28
C LEU A 213 -2.65 -3.08 17.02
N ALA A 214 -3.12 -3.65 18.13
CA ALA A 214 -4.22 -3.09 18.92
C ALA A 214 -3.86 -1.72 19.48
N GLU A 215 -2.69 -1.58 20.10
CA GLU A 215 -2.21 -0.30 20.64
C GLU A 215 -2.04 0.78 19.57
N LEU A 216 -1.55 0.42 18.37
CA LEU A 216 -1.49 1.36 17.24
C LEU A 216 -2.87 1.83 16.79
N GLN A 217 -3.87 0.95 16.87
CA GLN A 217 -5.26 1.29 16.50
C GLN A 217 -5.88 2.24 17.51
N GLU A 218 -5.65 2.03 18.79
CA GLU A 218 -6.12 2.92 19.88
C GLU A 218 -5.52 4.32 19.74
N ILE A 219 -4.22 4.41 19.45
CA ILE A 219 -3.54 5.70 19.21
C ILE A 219 -4.15 6.42 18.01
N GLY A 220 -4.38 5.70 16.90
CA GLY A 220 -4.97 6.26 15.68
C GLY A 220 -6.45 6.64 15.83
N GLY A 221 -7.22 5.90 16.63
CA GLY A 221 -8.63 6.17 16.89
C GLY A 221 -8.89 7.35 17.82
N ASN A 222 -7.94 7.68 18.70
CA ASN A 222 -8.05 8.81 19.63
C ASN A 222 -7.54 10.14 19.03
N ALA A 223 -7.08 10.15 17.78
CA ALA A 223 -6.55 11.34 17.10
C ALA A 223 -7.62 12.12 16.31
N THR A 224 -8.90 11.76 16.45
CA THR A 224 -10.08 12.46 15.92
C THR A 224 -10.83 13.12 17.05
#